data_8be5f59b88a65d3216f8c2b50bd2668a
#
_entry.id   8be5f59b88a65d3216f8c2b50bd2668a
#
_cell.length_a   1.000
_cell.length_b   1.000
_cell.length_c   1.000
_cell.angle_alpha   90.00
_cell.angle_beta   90.00
_cell.angle_gamma   90.00
#
_symmetry.space_group_name_H-M   'P 1'
#
loop_
_entity.id
_entity.type
_entity.pdbx_description
1 polymer ?
#
loop_
_entity_poly.entity_id
_entity_poly.type
_entity_poly.pdbx_seq_one_letter_code
_entity_poly.pdbx_strand_id
1 'polypeptide(L)'
;MSLLEPPRRVLLMIKAGAAVDAAIDSLLPLLDPGDIVIDGGNSLFTDTIRRARRVEEAGFLYVGSGISGGEEGARTGPSIMPGGSAAAWPHIKPILQSIAASVDGVPCCDWVGPDGSGHYVKMVHNGIEYGDMQVLAEAYDIMYRGIGMSHHEMQSVFADWNEGPLDSYLVEITADIMGAVDSDGDPLVEKILDAAGQKGTGKWTVISSMELGQPTTLVAEAVYARVVSALIDQRTAAADRLKGPGARFDGNRETSVSDLHNAVYASKIVSYAQGFMLLAAAAEEHGWDLDFASIASMWRGGCIIRSRFLGELMTVYEENRDLDNILLSDFFSSAVEEAQAGWRRTIQRAVAAGIPVPAYSSALAFFDAYRSRRVSANLIQAQRDYFGAHTYERIDHGRGEFFHTNWTGSGGDVSSTTYNA
;
A
#
# COMPACT_ATOMS: atom_id res chain seq x y z
N MET A 1 24.79 21.91 -20.85
CA MET A 1 25.61 20.82 -20.26
C MET A 1 27.04 21.25 -19.90
N SER A 2 27.72 22.07 -20.70
CA SER A 2 29.10 22.54 -20.43
C SER A 2 29.32 23.32 -19.11
N LEU A 3 28.24 23.76 -18.46
CA LEU A 3 28.28 24.47 -17.16
C LEU A 3 28.16 23.54 -15.94
N LEU A 4 27.90 22.26 -16.17
CA LEU A 4 27.77 21.26 -15.10
C LEU A 4 29.08 20.50 -14.92
N GLU A 5 29.44 20.27 -13.66
CA GLU A 5 30.65 19.49 -13.31
C GLU A 5 30.40 17.99 -13.49
N PRO A 6 31.33 17.25 -14.13
CA PRO A 6 31.25 15.80 -14.27
C PRO A 6 31.46 15.06 -12.91
N PRO A 7 30.81 13.91 -12.71
CA PRO A 7 29.73 13.39 -13.53
C PRO A 7 28.51 14.30 -13.39
N ARG A 8 27.94 14.71 -14.53
CA ARG A 8 26.74 15.56 -14.54
C ARG A 8 25.56 14.77 -13.98
N ARG A 9 24.69 15.44 -13.23
CA ARG A 9 23.52 14.84 -12.58
C ARG A 9 22.30 15.60 -13.06
N VAL A 10 21.42 14.90 -13.80
CA VAL A 10 20.19 15.49 -14.36
C VAL A 10 18.99 14.83 -13.73
N LEU A 11 18.24 15.58 -12.91
CA LEU A 11 17.00 15.12 -12.29
C LEU A 11 15.79 15.50 -13.15
N LEU A 12 14.99 14.50 -13.51
CA LEU A 12 13.74 14.64 -14.25
C LEU A 12 12.56 14.61 -13.28
N MET A 13 11.89 15.74 -13.09
CA MET A 13 10.64 15.86 -12.31
C MET A 13 9.48 16.15 -13.25
N ILE A 14 9.14 15.17 -14.09
CA ILE A 14 8.14 15.31 -15.16
C ILE A 14 7.08 14.20 -15.09
N LYS A 15 6.03 14.32 -15.92
CA LYS A 15 4.99 13.31 -16.01
C LYS A 15 5.57 11.97 -16.47
N ALA A 16 5.27 10.90 -15.72
CA ALA A 16 5.67 9.52 -16.05
C ALA A 16 5.16 9.06 -17.42
N GLY A 17 5.81 8.04 -17.97
CA GLY A 17 5.48 7.47 -19.27
C GLY A 17 6.34 8.05 -20.41
N ALA A 18 5.78 8.18 -21.61
CA ALA A 18 6.50 8.57 -22.83
C ALA A 18 7.27 9.92 -22.72
N ALA A 19 6.85 10.81 -21.84
CA ALA A 19 7.56 12.08 -21.60
C ALA A 19 8.96 11.87 -21.03
N VAL A 20 9.15 10.86 -20.18
CA VAL A 20 10.46 10.50 -19.62
C VAL A 20 11.35 9.92 -20.70
N ASP A 21 10.82 9.04 -21.57
CA ASP A 21 11.56 8.49 -22.71
C ASP A 21 12.05 9.59 -23.66
N ALA A 22 11.18 10.53 -24.02
CA ALA A 22 11.53 11.67 -24.86
C ALA A 22 12.58 12.61 -24.23
N ALA A 23 12.52 12.80 -22.91
CA ALA A 23 13.53 13.58 -22.18
C ALA A 23 14.89 12.88 -22.20
N ILE A 24 14.92 11.56 -21.97
CA ILE A 24 16.15 10.76 -22.06
C ILE A 24 16.74 10.85 -23.47
N ASP A 25 15.92 10.67 -24.54
CA ASP A 25 16.37 10.80 -25.93
C ASP A 25 17.02 12.14 -26.25
N SER A 26 16.49 13.21 -25.66
CA SER A 26 17.01 14.56 -25.83
C SER A 26 18.29 14.83 -25.03
N LEU A 27 18.48 14.12 -23.91
CA LEU A 27 19.61 14.31 -23.00
C LEU A 27 20.84 13.51 -23.42
N LEU A 28 20.67 12.24 -23.81
CA LEU A 28 21.81 11.33 -24.08
C LEU A 28 22.84 11.90 -25.08
N PRO A 29 22.48 12.60 -26.16
CA PRO A 29 23.46 13.21 -27.08
C PRO A 29 24.26 14.37 -26.46
N LEU A 30 23.85 14.87 -25.31
CA LEU A 30 24.44 16.03 -24.62
C LEU A 30 25.28 15.64 -23.41
N LEU A 31 25.30 14.34 -23.06
CA LEU A 31 25.97 13.79 -21.88
C LEU A 31 27.27 13.09 -22.30
N ASP A 32 28.21 12.99 -21.35
CA ASP A 32 29.44 12.23 -21.50
C ASP A 32 29.32 10.87 -20.71
N PRO A 33 30.06 9.82 -21.10
CA PRO A 33 30.04 8.55 -20.38
C PRO A 33 30.27 8.73 -18.87
N GLY A 34 29.42 8.07 -18.06
CA GLY A 34 29.45 8.19 -16.60
C GLY A 34 28.58 9.31 -16.03
N ASP A 35 27.98 10.16 -16.85
CA ASP A 35 26.95 11.12 -16.37
C ASP A 35 25.69 10.39 -15.91
N ILE A 36 24.89 11.03 -15.05
CA ILE A 36 23.80 10.40 -14.31
C ILE A 36 22.46 11.04 -14.71
N VAL A 37 21.52 10.20 -15.14
CA VAL A 37 20.11 10.58 -15.33
C VAL A 37 19.29 10.02 -14.17
N ILE A 38 18.53 10.90 -13.49
CA ILE A 38 17.70 10.55 -12.35
C ILE A 38 16.24 10.80 -12.74
N ASP A 39 15.41 9.77 -12.75
CA ASP A 39 13.96 9.86 -12.91
C ASP A 39 13.32 9.97 -11.52
N GLY A 40 12.90 11.17 -11.13
CA GLY A 40 12.24 11.46 -9.86
C GLY A 40 10.71 11.47 -9.94
N GLY A 41 10.12 11.09 -11.09
CA GLY A 41 8.68 10.98 -11.27
C GLY A 41 8.09 9.73 -10.62
N ASN A 42 6.76 9.57 -10.68
CA ASN A 42 6.11 8.33 -10.28
C ASN A 42 6.05 7.37 -11.48
N SER A 43 7.21 6.95 -11.99
CA SER A 43 7.32 6.05 -13.13
C SER A 43 6.96 4.61 -12.74
N LEU A 44 6.39 3.88 -13.68
CA LEU A 44 6.18 2.44 -13.53
C LEU A 44 7.55 1.74 -13.50
N PHE A 45 7.76 0.88 -12.51
CA PHE A 45 9.07 0.26 -12.27
C PHE A 45 9.58 -0.57 -13.47
N THR A 46 8.69 -1.21 -14.23
CA THR A 46 9.07 -1.96 -15.45
C THR A 46 9.60 -1.03 -16.55
N ASP A 47 9.03 0.18 -16.68
CA ASP A 47 9.60 1.21 -17.57
C ASP A 47 10.97 1.66 -17.09
N THR A 48 11.14 1.77 -15.77
CA THR A 48 12.42 2.13 -15.13
C THR A 48 13.49 1.09 -15.42
N ILE A 49 13.19 -0.20 -15.27
CA ILE A 49 14.11 -1.30 -15.64
C ILE A 49 14.52 -1.21 -17.12
N ARG A 50 13.55 -1.01 -18.02
CA ARG A 50 13.81 -0.86 -19.45
C ARG A 50 14.70 0.34 -19.75
N ARG A 51 14.44 1.48 -19.12
CA ARG A 51 15.22 2.72 -19.26
C ARG A 51 16.63 2.57 -18.71
N ALA A 52 16.77 1.98 -17.51
CA ALA A 52 18.06 1.72 -16.89
C ALA A 52 18.97 0.91 -17.84
N ARG A 53 18.50 -0.22 -18.35
CA ARG A 53 19.25 -1.04 -19.31
C ARG A 53 19.70 -0.24 -20.53
N ARG A 54 18.80 0.48 -21.13
CA ARG A 54 19.09 1.30 -22.33
C ARG A 54 20.12 2.39 -22.07
N VAL A 55 20.02 3.08 -20.94
CA VAL A 55 20.91 4.20 -20.59
C VAL A 55 22.29 3.66 -20.20
N GLU A 56 22.36 2.54 -19.49
CA GLU A 56 23.59 1.86 -19.10
C GLU A 56 24.32 1.26 -20.33
N GLU A 57 23.62 0.66 -21.27
CA GLU A 57 24.19 0.18 -22.54
C GLU A 57 24.79 1.31 -23.36
N ALA A 58 24.29 2.53 -23.22
CA ALA A 58 24.84 3.73 -23.84
C ALA A 58 26.04 4.34 -23.07
N GLY A 59 26.45 3.76 -21.93
CA GLY A 59 27.59 4.17 -21.12
C GLY A 59 27.29 5.23 -20.04
N PHE A 60 26.02 5.45 -19.72
CA PHE A 60 25.58 6.40 -18.71
C PHE A 60 25.03 5.68 -17.47
N LEU A 61 24.77 6.41 -16.40
CA LEU A 61 24.17 5.89 -15.17
C LEU A 61 22.71 6.33 -15.06
N TYR A 62 21.83 5.40 -14.65
CA TYR A 62 20.41 5.68 -14.48
C TYR A 62 19.92 5.37 -13.07
N VAL A 63 19.14 6.27 -12.50
CA VAL A 63 18.53 6.12 -11.18
C VAL A 63 17.03 6.39 -11.28
N GLY A 64 16.21 5.41 -10.94
CA GLY A 64 14.80 5.58 -10.69
C GLY A 64 14.57 5.91 -9.22
N SER A 65 14.14 7.13 -8.93
CA SER A 65 13.98 7.60 -7.55
C SER A 65 12.52 7.87 -7.22
N GLY A 66 11.93 7.03 -6.38
CA GLY A 66 10.62 7.33 -5.80
C GLY A 66 10.73 8.52 -4.85
N ILE A 67 9.90 9.54 -5.07
CA ILE A 67 9.85 10.74 -4.22
C ILE A 67 8.44 10.87 -3.65
N SER A 68 8.32 11.06 -2.33
CA SER A 68 7.06 11.23 -1.61
C SER A 68 7.06 12.52 -0.81
N GLY A 69 5.87 12.98 -0.38
CA GLY A 69 5.71 14.16 0.49
C GLY A 69 4.80 15.23 -0.09
N GLY A 70 4.40 15.12 -1.35
CA GLY A 70 3.53 16.09 -2.00
C GLY A 70 4.10 17.51 -2.02
N GLU A 71 3.24 18.51 -1.92
CA GLU A 71 3.64 19.93 -1.90
C GLU A 71 4.43 20.28 -0.61
N GLU A 72 3.99 19.77 0.53
CA GLU A 72 4.67 19.99 1.81
C GLU A 72 6.08 19.40 1.80
N GLY A 73 6.22 18.13 1.42
CA GLY A 73 7.54 17.48 1.32
C GLY A 73 8.47 18.16 0.33
N ALA A 74 7.95 18.72 -0.76
CA ALA A 74 8.75 19.51 -1.70
C ALA A 74 9.33 20.81 -1.07
N ARG A 75 8.70 21.33 -0.03
CA ARG A 75 9.10 22.58 0.67
C ARG A 75 9.95 22.30 1.90
N THR A 76 9.67 21.24 2.63
CA THR A 76 10.24 20.97 3.96
C THR A 76 11.18 19.77 4.01
N GLY A 77 11.24 18.99 2.94
CA GLY A 77 12.05 17.78 2.80
C GLY A 77 11.20 16.56 2.48
N PRO A 78 11.40 15.90 1.32
CA PRO A 78 10.69 14.69 0.93
C PRO A 78 11.35 13.43 1.50
N SER A 79 10.60 12.32 1.48
CA SER A 79 11.16 10.96 1.51
C SER A 79 11.63 10.58 0.10
N ILE A 80 12.85 10.08 -0.04
CA ILE A 80 13.47 9.79 -1.34
C ILE A 80 13.98 8.35 -1.36
N MET A 81 13.56 7.58 -2.35
CA MET A 81 13.83 6.14 -2.49
C MET A 81 14.61 5.88 -3.80
N PRO A 82 15.92 6.17 -3.88
CA PRO A 82 16.72 5.98 -5.09
C PRO A 82 17.11 4.51 -5.30
N GLY A 83 17.01 4.05 -6.55
CA GLY A 83 17.47 2.73 -6.97
C GLY A 83 17.91 2.76 -8.44
N GLY A 84 18.76 1.83 -8.87
CA GLY A 84 19.26 1.77 -10.25
C GLY A 84 20.77 1.46 -10.33
N SER A 85 21.53 2.23 -11.08
CA SER A 85 22.98 2.07 -11.25
C SER A 85 23.70 2.40 -9.94
N ALA A 86 24.20 1.39 -9.22
CA ALA A 86 24.84 1.57 -7.90
C ALA A 86 26.05 2.54 -7.95
N ALA A 87 26.75 2.61 -9.08
CA ALA A 87 27.87 3.55 -9.28
C ALA A 87 27.43 5.04 -9.22
N ALA A 88 26.15 5.34 -9.40
CA ALA A 88 25.61 6.70 -9.24
C ALA A 88 25.51 7.14 -7.78
N TRP A 89 25.31 6.19 -6.85
CA TRP A 89 24.98 6.50 -5.46
C TRP A 89 25.99 7.41 -4.75
N PRO A 90 27.31 7.17 -4.80
CA PRO A 90 28.29 8.06 -4.16
C PRO A 90 28.21 9.51 -4.63
N HIS A 91 27.77 9.74 -5.88
CA HIS A 91 27.69 11.06 -6.48
C HIS A 91 26.39 11.80 -6.17
N ILE A 92 25.29 11.08 -5.92
CA ILE A 92 23.97 11.69 -5.67
C ILE A 92 23.59 11.66 -4.19
N LYS A 93 24.13 10.74 -3.38
CA LYS A 93 23.85 10.58 -1.95
C LYS A 93 23.93 11.89 -1.19
N PRO A 94 25.04 12.69 -1.26
CA PRO A 94 25.15 13.93 -0.49
C PRO A 94 24.05 14.95 -0.85
N ILE A 95 23.66 14.98 -2.13
CA ILE A 95 22.64 15.90 -2.63
C ILE A 95 21.26 15.44 -2.13
N LEU A 96 20.89 14.19 -2.37
CA LEU A 96 19.56 13.68 -2.05
C LEU A 96 19.32 13.66 -0.54
N GLN A 97 20.33 13.25 0.25
CA GLN A 97 20.20 13.25 1.72
C GLN A 97 20.14 14.67 2.31
N SER A 98 20.76 15.69 1.66
CA SER A 98 20.70 17.07 2.14
C SER A 98 19.35 17.74 1.95
N ILE A 99 18.54 17.27 0.98
CA ILE A 99 17.21 17.80 0.67
C ILE A 99 16.08 16.92 1.23
N ALA A 100 16.39 15.71 1.69
CA ALA A 100 15.40 14.81 2.29
C ALA A 100 14.96 15.30 3.67
N ALA A 101 13.76 14.88 4.10
CA ALA A 101 13.36 14.98 5.49
C ALA A 101 14.36 14.24 6.39
N SER A 102 14.43 14.64 7.65
CA SER A 102 15.26 13.97 8.66
C SER A 102 14.46 13.67 9.91
N VAL A 103 14.58 12.46 10.43
CA VAL A 103 13.96 12.03 11.69
C VAL A 103 15.07 11.51 12.60
N ASP A 104 15.17 12.08 13.79
CA ASP A 104 16.22 11.75 14.77
C ASP A 104 17.66 11.90 14.20
N GLY A 105 17.84 12.86 13.27
CA GLY A 105 19.13 13.07 12.60
C GLY A 105 19.43 12.12 11.45
N VAL A 106 18.56 11.17 11.16
CA VAL A 106 18.68 10.21 10.04
C VAL A 106 17.89 10.73 8.84
N PRO A 107 18.53 10.94 7.66
CA PRO A 107 17.83 11.35 6.46
C PRO A 107 16.81 10.29 5.99
N CYS A 108 15.61 10.72 5.62
CA CYS A 108 14.60 9.86 4.99
C CYS A 108 14.95 9.60 3.51
N CYS A 109 16.19 9.20 3.27
CA CYS A 109 16.75 8.91 1.95
C CYS A 109 17.92 7.94 2.09
N ASP A 110 17.77 6.74 1.53
CA ASP A 110 18.90 5.81 1.39
C ASP A 110 18.75 4.98 0.11
N TRP A 111 19.82 4.27 -0.25
CA TRP A 111 19.84 3.41 -1.43
C TRP A 111 18.92 2.21 -1.26
N VAL A 112 17.96 2.05 -2.18
CA VAL A 112 16.99 0.95 -2.14
C VAL A 112 17.55 -0.34 -2.75
N GLY A 113 18.18 -0.24 -3.94
CA GLY A 113 18.66 -1.42 -4.65
C GLY A 113 18.85 -1.17 -6.15
N PRO A 114 19.13 -2.21 -6.94
CA PRO A 114 19.36 -2.07 -8.38
C PRO A 114 18.08 -1.86 -9.17
N ASP A 115 18.23 -1.64 -10.46
CA ASP A 115 17.18 -1.58 -11.50
C ASP A 115 16.02 -0.63 -11.15
N GLY A 116 14.79 -1.16 -11.15
CA GLY A 116 13.57 -0.44 -10.86
C GLY A 116 13.16 -0.40 -9.38
N SER A 117 14.01 -0.88 -8.47
CA SER A 117 13.68 -1.08 -7.05
C SER A 117 13.18 0.20 -6.35
N GLY A 118 13.79 1.36 -6.63
CA GLY A 118 13.35 2.62 -6.03
C GLY A 118 11.92 3.00 -6.40
N HIS A 119 11.54 2.87 -7.66
CA HIS A 119 10.17 3.09 -8.10
C HIS A 119 9.21 1.99 -7.64
N TYR A 120 9.68 0.75 -7.50
CA TYR A 120 8.86 -0.33 -6.95
C TYR A 120 8.49 -0.08 -5.49
N VAL A 121 9.47 0.25 -4.66
CA VAL A 121 9.25 0.60 -3.25
C VAL A 121 8.31 1.80 -3.13
N LYS A 122 8.44 2.82 -3.99
CA LYS A 122 7.50 3.94 -4.03
C LYS A 122 6.10 3.53 -4.50
N MET A 123 5.98 2.62 -5.43
CA MET A 123 4.69 2.09 -5.89
C MET A 123 3.96 1.38 -4.74
N VAL A 124 4.65 0.52 -3.99
CA VAL A 124 4.08 -0.18 -2.83
C VAL A 124 3.73 0.80 -1.70
N HIS A 125 4.59 1.79 -1.42
CA HIS A 125 4.27 2.92 -0.53
C HIS A 125 2.92 3.54 -0.89
N ASN A 126 2.70 3.83 -2.17
CA ASN A 126 1.44 4.41 -2.62
C ASN A 126 0.26 3.44 -2.49
N GLY A 127 0.48 2.13 -2.64
CA GLY A 127 -0.53 1.13 -2.37
C GLY A 127 -0.99 1.16 -0.91
N ILE A 128 -0.03 1.19 0.03
CA ILE A 128 -0.30 1.33 1.47
C ILE A 128 -1.04 2.65 1.75
N GLU A 129 -0.61 3.77 1.13
CA GLU A 129 -1.27 5.07 1.22
C GLU A 129 -2.77 4.98 0.84
N TYR A 130 -3.10 4.26 -0.24
CA TYR A 130 -4.50 4.04 -0.62
C TYR A 130 -5.27 3.26 0.44
N GLY A 131 -4.64 2.25 1.04
CA GLY A 131 -5.19 1.49 2.17
C GLY A 131 -5.48 2.38 3.37
N ASP A 132 -4.49 3.13 3.82
CA ASP A 132 -4.62 4.05 4.96
C ASP A 132 -5.72 5.10 4.73
N MET A 133 -5.76 5.70 3.54
CA MET A 133 -6.81 6.67 3.19
C MET A 133 -8.21 6.04 3.21
N GLN A 134 -8.37 4.81 2.70
CA GLN A 134 -9.65 4.12 2.69
C GLN A 134 -10.09 3.75 4.11
N VAL A 135 -9.17 3.27 4.94
CA VAL A 135 -9.43 2.96 6.37
C VAL A 135 -9.94 4.19 7.11
N LEU A 136 -9.35 5.37 6.89
CA LEU A 136 -9.79 6.63 7.50
C LEU A 136 -11.12 7.13 6.91
N ALA A 137 -11.36 6.95 5.62
CA ALA A 137 -12.64 7.29 4.99
C ALA A 137 -13.79 6.42 5.53
N GLU A 138 -13.54 5.13 5.79
CA GLU A 138 -14.51 4.23 6.44
C GLU A 138 -14.75 4.64 7.90
N ALA A 139 -13.71 5.08 8.62
CA ALA A 139 -13.86 5.63 9.97
C ALA A 139 -14.76 6.88 9.97
N TYR A 140 -14.51 7.81 9.05
CA TYR A 140 -15.33 8.99 8.85
C TYR A 140 -16.81 8.61 8.60
N ASP A 141 -17.08 7.71 7.67
CA ASP A 141 -18.46 7.31 7.32
C ASP A 141 -19.18 6.60 8.49
N ILE A 142 -18.47 5.77 9.25
CA ILE A 142 -18.98 5.15 10.48
C ILE A 142 -19.32 6.21 11.54
N MET A 143 -18.41 7.15 11.80
CA MET A 143 -18.66 8.21 12.77
C MET A 143 -19.82 9.11 12.36
N TYR A 144 -19.86 9.50 11.10
CA TYR A 144 -20.90 10.40 10.57
C TYR A 144 -22.26 9.71 10.49
N ARG A 145 -22.38 8.64 9.72
CA ARG A 145 -23.66 7.95 9.47
C ARG A 145 -24.05 6.97 10.56
N GLY A 146 -23.09 6.19 11.04
CA GLY A 146 -23.30 5.13 12.04
C GLY A 146 -23.52 5.69 13.45
N ILE A 147 -22.57 6.44 13.96
CA ILE A 147 -22.58 6.98 15.31
C ILE A 147 -23.36 8.30 15.38
N GLY A 148 -23.41 9.08 14.30
CA GLY A 148 -24.11 10.35 14.20
C GLY A 148 -23.37 11.50 14.84
N MET A 149 -22.03 11.54 14.65
CA MET A 149 -21.18 12.60 15.13
C MET A 149 -21.20 13.82 14.21
N SER A 150 -21.07 15.00 14.79
CA SER A 150 -20.78 16.22 14.05
C SER A 150 -19.32 16.25 13.60
N HIS A 151 -18.99 17.08 12.60
CA HIS A 151 -17.62 17.23 12.11
C HIS A 151 -16.66 17.73 13.19
N HIS A 152 -17.10 18.64 14.06
CA HIS A 152 -16.30 19.11 15.19
C HIS A 152 -16.00 18.00 16.23
N GLU A 153 -16.94 17.11 16.47
CA GLU A 153 -16.69 15.94 17.33
C GLU A 153 -15.74 14.95 16.65
N MET A 154 -15.87 14.73 15.35
CA MET A 154 -14.92 13.90 14.57
C MET A 154 -13.52 14.52 14.53
N GLN A 155 -13.41 15.84 14.38
CA GLN A 155 -12.14 16.56 14.49
C GLN A 155 -11.44 16.24 15.83
N SER A 156 -12.18 16.34 16.94
CA SER A 156 -11.62 16.04 18.27
C SER A 156 -11.16 14.58 18.38
N VAL A 157 -11.93 13.63 17.83
CA VAL A 157 -11.55 12.20 17.85
C VAL A 157 -10.29 11.95 17.03
N PHE A 158 -10.16 12.49 15.83
CA PHE A 158 -8.95 12.31 15.03
C PHE A 158 -7.74 13.01 15.65
N ALA A 159 -7.92 14.19 16.24
CA ALA A 159 -6.87 14.86 17.00
C ALA A 159 -6.37 14.02 18.20
N ASP A 160 -7.30 13.48 18.98
CA ASP A 160 -6.96 12.59 20.10
C ASP A 160 -6.24 11.30 19.62
N TRP A 161 -6.67 10.73 18.52
CA TRP A 161 -6.01 9.55 17.92
C TRP A 161 -4.59 9.85 17.45
N ASN A 162 -4.33 11.08 17.03
CA ASN A 162 -3.01 11.51 16.58
C ASN A 162 -1.99 11.70 17.73
N GLU A 163 -2.44 11.75 18.99
CA GLU A 163 -1.55 11.74 20.16
C GLU A 163 -1.10 10.33 20.59
N GLY A 164 -1.67 9.28 19.96
CA GLY A 164 -1.50 7.89 20.34
C GLY A 164 -0.83 6.99 19.29
N PRO A 165 -1.17 5.69 19.28
CA PRO A 165 -0.62 4.72 18.32
C PRO A 165 -0.97 4.99 16.85
N LEU A 166 -2.02 5.79 16.61
CA LEU A 166 -2.46 6.19 15.28
C LEU A 166 -1.80 7.48 14.77
N ASP A 167 -0.88 8.08 15.54
CA ASP A 167 -0.10 9.25 15.12
C ASP A 167 0.47 9.06 13.72
N SER A 168 -0.03 9.87 12.79
CA SER A 168 0.36 9.84 11.38
C SER A 168 -0.11 11.08 10.65
N TYR A 169 0.59 11.43 9.57
CA TYR A 169 0.21 12.54 8.71
C TYR A 169 -1.23 12.48 8.21
N LEU A 170 -1.69 11.30 7.80
CA LEU A 170 -3.07 11.16 7.31
C LEU A 170 -4.11 11.34 8.40
N VAL A 171 -3.85 10.95 9.65
CA VAL A 171 -4.74 11.23 10.79
C VAL A 171 -4.72 12.72 11.13
N GLU A 172 -3.54 13.35 11.17
CA GLU A 172 -3.36 14.78 11.37
C GLU A 172 -4.20 15.60 10.39
N ILE A 173 -3.99 15.39 9.08
CA ILE A 173 -4.74 16.15 8.05
C ILE A 173 -6.23 15.80 8.03
N THR A 174 -6.62 14.59 8.47
CA THR A 174 -8.04 14.26 8.60
C THR A 174 -8.70 15.08 9.71
N ALA A 175 -8.03 15.30 10.84
CA ALA A 175 -8.51 16.21 11.88
C ALA A 175 -8.68 17.64 11.35
N ASP A 176 -7.69 18.14 10.60
CA ASP A 176 -7.73 19.48 9.98
C ASP A 176 -8.89 19.60 8.98
N ILE A 177 -9.09 18.58 8.14
CA ILE A 177 -10.20 18.52 7.17
C ILE A 177 -11.56 18.55 7.88
N MET A 178 -11.71 17.82 8.99
CA MET A 178 -12.97 17.83 9.75
C MET A 178 -13.25 19.19 10.40
N GLY A 179 -12.23 19.98 10.71
CA GLY A 179 -12.35 21.35 11.24
C GLY A 179 -12.56 22.41 10.16
N ALA A 180 -12.35 22.10 8.89
CA ALA A 180 -12.43 23.08 7.82
C ALA A 180 -13.89 23.42 7.47
N VAL A 181 -14.20 24.71 7.40
CA VAL A 181 -15.52 25.24 7.01
C VAL A 181 -15.41 26.09 5.74
N ASP A 182 -16.48 26.11 4.95
CA ASP A 182 -16.60 26.96 3.78
C ASP A 182 -17.07 28.38 4.17
N SER A 183 -17.12 29.26 3.19
CA SER A 183 -17.50 30.67 3.36
C SER A 183 -18.90 30.91 3.97
N ASP A 184 -19.79 29.92 3.89
CA ASP A 184 -21.13 29.95 4.51
C ASP A 184 -21.16 29.33 5.92
N GLY A 185 -20.01 28.83 6.42
CA GLY A 185 -19.89 28.20 7.75
C GLY A 185 -20.19 26.72 7.80
N ASP A 186 -20.59 26.11 6.69
CA ASP A 186 -20.82 24.66 6.61
C ASP A 186 -19.50 23.89 6.50
N PRO A 187 -19.45 22.63 6.96
CA PRO A 187 -18.26 21.79 6.80
C PRO A 187 -17.86 21.64 5.32
N LEU A 188 -16.62 22.01 4.98
CA LEU A 188 -16.14 21.98 3.60
C LEU A 188 -16.16 20.57 3.01
N VAL A 189 -15.88 19.54 3.79
CA VAL A 189 -15.86 18.15 3.33
C VAL A 189 -17.21 17.68 2.77
N GLU A 190 -18.34 18.20 3.29
CA GLU A 190 -19.68 17.89 2.78
C GLU A 190 -19.97 18.50 1.39
N LYS A 191 -19.17 19.45 0.95
CA LYS A 191 -19.28 20.08 -0.37
C LYS A 191 -18.36 19.48 -1.41
N ILE A 192 -17.49 18.57 -0.99
CA ILE A 192 -16.58 17.85 -1.90
C ILE A 192 -17.33 16.69 -2.53
N LEU A 193 -17.25 16.59 -3.86
CA LEU A 193 -17.83 15.47 -4.59
C LEU A 193 -17.18 14.15 -4.16
N ASP A 194 -17.98 13.15 -3.82
CA ASP A 194 -17.56 11.83 -3.35
C ASP A 194 -17.05 10.89 -4.48
N ALA A 195 -16.18 11.42 -5.33
CA ALA A 195 -15.51 10.72 -6.42
C ALA A 195 -13.99 10.84 -6.29
N ALA A 196 -13.35 9.80 -5.78
CA ALA A 196 -11.91 9.80 -5.53
C ALA A 196 -11.10 9.49 -6.79
N GLY A 197 -10.23 10.42 -7.21
CA GLY A 197 -9.31 10.24 -8.32
C GLY A 197 -8.12 9.34 -7.99
N GLN A 198 -7.43 8.84 -9.02
CA GLN A 198 -6.18 8.09 -8.89
C GLN A 198 -5.21 8.36 -10.04
N LYS A 199 -3.90 8.31 -9.75
CA LYS A 199 -2.83 8.47 -10.76
C LYS A 199 -2.28 7.13 -11.28
N GLY A 200 -2.79 5.99 -10.79
CA GLY A 200 -2.46 4.65 -11.28
C GLY A 200 -1.52 3.83 -10.38
N THR A 201 -0.80 4.44 -9.44
CA THR A 201 0.18 3.72 -8.60
C THR A 201 -0.45 2.64 -7.71
N GLY A 202 -1.61 2.91 -7.09
CA GLY A 202 -2.35 1.90 -6.34
C GLY A 202 -2.81 0.73 -7.21
N LYS A 203 -3.30 1.02 -8.43
CA LYS A 203 -3.65 0.00 -9.41
C LYS A 203 -2.43 -0.86 -9.78
N TRP A 204 -1.26 -0.27 -9.99
CA TRP A 204 -0.03 -1.01 -10.33
C TRP A 204 0.40 -1.91 -9.16
N THR A 205 0.24 -1.46 -7.90
CA THR A 205 0.49 -2.29 -6.73
C THR A 205 -0.39 -3.54 -6.73
N VAL A 206 -1.69 -3.39 -7.02
CA VAL A 206 -2.64 -4.53 -7.08
C VAL A 206 -2.31 -5.47 -8.25
N ILE A 207 -1.96 -4.93 -9.43
CA ILE A 207 -1.55 -5.77 -10.58
C ILE A 207 -0.31 -6.58 -10.21
N SER A 208 0.73 -5.93 -9.70
CA SER A 208 1.96 -6.61 -9.28
C SER A 208 1.71 -7.66 -8.20
N SER A 209 0.81 -7.38 -7.25
CA SER A 209 0.47 -8.36 -6.22
C SER A 209 -0.18 -9.63 -6.78
N MET A 210 -1.02 -9.50 -7.82
CA MET A 210 -1.61 -10.64 -8.52
C MET A 210 -0.57 -11.42 -9.34
N GLU A 211 0.34 -10.71 -10.00
CA GLU A 211 1.44 -11.33 -10.77
C GLU A 211 2.40 -12.11 -9.86
N LEU A 212 2.65 -11.61 -8.65
CA LEU A 212 3.53 -12.25 -7.65
C LEU A 212 2.78 -13.15 -6.66
N GLY A 213 1.49 -13.40 -6.84
CA GLY A 213 0.68 -14.26 -5.95
C GLY A 213 0.56 -13.75 -4.52
N GLN A 214 0.65 -12.42 -4.29
CA GLN A 214 0.57 -11.84 -2.96
C GLN A 214 -0.82 -11.28 -2.62
N PRO A 215 -1.39 -11.65 -1.47
CA PRO A 215 -2.77 -11.28 -1.13
C PRO A 215 -2.88 -9.87 -0.54
N THR A 216 -2.66 -8.82 -1.35
CA THR A 216 -2.82 -7.42 -0.93
C THR A 216 -4.29 -6.99 -0.93
N THR A 217 -5.14 -7.74 -0.25
CA THR A 217 -6.61 -7.62 -0.32
C THR A 217 -7.12 -6.26 0.12
N LEU A 218 -6.58 -5.68 1.20
CA LEU A 218 -6.98 -4.36 1.68
C LEU A 218 -6.64 -3.26 0.65
N VAL A 219 -5.43 -3.30 0.07
CA VAL A 219 -5.01 -2.34 -0.96
C VAL A 219 -5.90 -2.48 -2.20
N ALA A 220 -6.25 -3.71 -2.59
CA ALA A 220 -7.15 -3.95 -3.71
C ALA A 220 -8.53 -3.35 -3.47
N GLU A 221 -9.11 -3.56 -2.29
CA GLU A 221 -10.40 -2.97 -1.91
C GLU A 221 -10.35 -1.43 -1.89
N ALA A 222 -9.25 -0.83 -1.43
CA ALA A 222 -9.08 0.63 -1.48
C ALA A 222 -9.08 1.17 -2.93
N VAL A 223 -8.49 0.42 -3.87
CA VAL A 223 -8.55 0.75 -5.30
C VAL A 223 -9.96 0.60 -5.85
N TYR A 224 -10.65 -0.51 -5.55
CA TYR A 224 -12.02 -0.74 -6.00
C TYR A 224 -13.03 0.23 -5.38
N ALA A 225 -12.87 0.62 -4.13
CA ALA A 225 -13.70 1.66 -3.50
C ALA A 225 -13.64 2.98 -4.28
N ARG A 226 -12.45 3.40 -4.74
CA ARG A 226 -12.31 4.58 -5.63
C ARG A 226 -13.01 4.38 -6.97
N VAL A 227 -12.93 3.20 -7.57
CA VAL A 227 -13.65 2.88 -8.81
C VAL A 227 -15.17 2.97 -8.60
N VAL A 228 -15.69 2.39 -7.51
CA VAL A 228 -17.11 2.48 -7.16
C VAL A 228 -17.52 3.93 -6.91
N SER A 229 -16.67 4.73 -6.23
CA SER A 229 -16.96 6.14 -5.96
C SER A 229 -17.19 6.95 -7.24
N ALA A 230 -16.49 6.62 -8.32
CA ALA A 230 -16.60 7.30 -9.61
C ALA A 230 -17.89 6.95 -10.40
N LEU A 231 -18.65 5.92 -10.00
CA LEU A 231 -19.88 5.49 -10.65
C LEU A 231 -21.11 6.32 -10.19
N ILE A 232 -21.02 7.64 -10.18
CA ILE A 232 -21.98 8.56 -9.55
C ILE A 232 -23.40 8.33 -10.04
N ASP A 233 -23.63 8.34 -11.35
CA ASP A 233 -24.97 8.17 -11.93
C ASP A 233 -25.57 6.80 -11.60
N GLN A 234 -24.74 5.75 -11.64
CA GLN A 234 -25.18 4.39 -11.30
C GLN A 234 -25.50 4.26 -9.81
N ARG A 235 -24.69 4.85 -8.92
CA ARG A 235 -24.94 4.85 -7.48
C ARG A 235 -26.23 5.62 -7.15
N THR A 236 -26.44 6.75 -7.78
CA THR A 236 -27.68 7.53 -7.61
C THR A 236 -28.91 6.71 -8.02
N ALA A 237 -28.89 6.11 -9.19
CA ALA A 237 -29.98 5.26 -9.66
C ALA A 237 -30.19 4.00 -8.79
N ALA A 238 -29.12 3.43 -8.25
CA ALA A 238 -29.16 2.29 -7.34
C ALA A 238 -29.77 2.68 -5.97
N ALA A 239 -29.40 3.83 -5.43
CA ALA A 239 -29.93 4.33 -4.16
C ALA A 239 -31.46 4.50 -4.17
N ASP A 240 -32.02 4.89 -5.31
CA ASP A 240 -33.49 5.03 -5.47
C ASP A 240 -34.21 3.68 -5.47
N ARG A 241 -33.56 2.60 -5.91
CA ARG A 241 -34.18 1.29 -6.16
C ARG A 241 -33.84 0.23 -5.12
N LEU A 242 -32.61 0.20 -4.66
CA LEU A 242 -32.11 -0.82 -3.74
C LEU A 242 -32.33 -0.37 -2.29
N LYS A 243 -33.13 -1.12 -1.55
CA LYS A 243 -33.38 -0.83 -0.13
C LYS A 243 -32.36 -1.54 0.73
N GLY A 244 -31.91 -0.86 1.78
CA GLY A 244 -30.98 -1.37 2.78
C GLY A 244 -31.40 -1.01 4.19
N PRO A 245 -30.66 -1.47 5.22
CA PRO A 245 -30.90 -1.11 6.60
C PRO A 245 -30.66 0.37 6.87
N GLY A 246 -31.17 0.90 7.99
CA GLY A 246 -30.87 2.26 8.48
C GLY A 246 -29.45 2.34 9.03
N ALA A 247 -28.80 3.48 8.86
CA ALA A 247 -27.36 3.66 9.13
C ALA A 247 -27.04 4.14 10.56
N ARG A 248 -27.81 3.76 11.58
CA ARG A 248 -27.52 4.11 12.98
C ARG A 248 -27.03 2.92 13.76
N PHE A 249 -25.97 3.12 14.56
CA PHE A 249 -25.48 2.12 15.50
C PHE A 249 -26.34 2.14 16.78
N ASP A 250 -26.64 0.94 17.27
CA ASP A 250 -27.18 0.77 18.60
C ASP A 250 -26.03 0.71 19.62
N GLY A 251 -26.20 1.38 20.76
CA GLY A 251 -25.26 1.25 21.90
C GLY A 251 -24.53 2.52 22.31
N ASN A 252 -23.55 2.34 23.17
CA ASN A 252 -22.76 3.43 23.74
C ASN A 252 -21.78 4.02 22.72
N ARG A 253 -21.80 5.34 22.59
CA ARG A 253 -20.95 6.10 21.67
C ARG A 253 -19.45 5.95 21.94
N GLU A 254 -19.04 6.06 23.22
CA GLU A 254 -17.63 5.97 23.61
C GLU A 254 -17.07 4.59 23.27
N THR A 255 -17.84 3.53 23.56
CA THR A 255 -17.45 2.16 23.19
C THR A 255 -17.35 2.01 21.66
N SER A 256 -18.25 2.65 20.91
CA SER A 256 -18.22 2.58 19.42
C SER A 256 -16.99 3.29 18.85
N VAL A 257 -16.59 4.43 19.42
CA VAL A 257 -15.38 5.16 19.02
C VAL A 257 -14.12 4.38 19.42
N SER A 258 -14.09 3.77 20.60
CA SER A 258 -12.98 2.91 21.03
C SER A 258 -12.84 1.66 20.16
N ASP A 259 -13.95 1.01 19.82
CA ASP A 259 -13.96 -0.14 18.90
C ASP A 259 -13.47 0.28 17.48
N LEU A 260 -13.86 1.47 17.02
CA LEU A 260 -13.43 2.01 15.75
C LEU A 260 -11.94 2.34 15.72
N HIS A 261 -11.38 2.90 16.79
CA HIS A 261 -9.93 3.08 16.95
C HIS A 261 -9.18 1.75 16.74
N ASN A 262 -9.66 0.68 17.39
CA ASN A 262 -9.08 -0.64 17.25
C ASN A 262 -9.19 -1.18 15.79
N ALA A 263 -10.30 -0.89 15.11
CA ALA A 263 -10.48 -1.28 13.71
C ALA A 263 -9.51 -0.55 12.77
N VAL A 264 -9.32 0.77 12.97
CA VAL A 264 -8.34 1.57 12.24
C VAL A 264 -6.94 1.01 12.45
N TYR A 265 -6.54 0.80 13.72
CA TYR A 265 -5.19 0.37 14.06
C TYR A 265 -4.85 -1.02 13.51
N ALA A 266 -5.73 -2.01 13.74
CA ALA A 266 -5.52 -3.36 13.22
C ALA A 266 -5.51 -3.41 11.68
N SER A 267 -6.40 -2.68 11.01
CA SER A 267 -6.43 -2.63 9.55
C SER A 267 -5.21 -1.93 8.97
N LYS A 268 -4.71 -0.88 9.64
CA LYS A 268 -3.45 -0.23 9.27
C LYS A 268 -2.27 -1.21 9.37
N ILE A 269 -2.14 -1.96 10.46
CA ILE A 269 -1.12 -3.01 10.61
C ILE A 269 -1.19 -4.01 9.46
N VAL A 270 -2.39 -4.49 9.10
CA VAL A 270 -2.57 -5.43 7.98
C VAL A 270 -2.19 -4.80 6.63
N SER A 271 -2.50 -3.52 6.41
CA SER A 271 -2.11 -2.80 5.17
C SER A 271 -0.60 -2.83 4.96
N TYR A 272 0.17 -2.53 6.02
CA TYR A 272 1.63 -2.59 5.97
C TYR A 272 2.15 -4.02 5.87
N ALA A 273 1.56 -4.97 6.60
CA ALA A 273 1.92 -6.38 6.49
C ALA A 273 1.82 -6.87 5.03
N GLN A 274 0.71 -6.56 4.37
CA GLN A 274 0.50 -6.90 2.95
C GLN A 274 1.49 -6.18 2.03
N GLY A 275 1.80 -4.92 2.30
CA GLY A 275 2.77 -4.15 1.53
C GLY A 275 4.19 -4.73 1.64
N PHE A 276 4.63 -5.09 2.84
CA PHE A 276 5.96 -5.68 3.03
C PHE A 276 6.05 -7.12 2.51
N MET A 277 4.99 -7.92 2.58
CA MET A 277 4.92 -9.20 1.87
C MET A 277 5.12 -9.03 0.36
N LEU A 278 4.51 -8.01 -0.23
CA LEU A 278 4.69 -7.72 -1.65
C LEU A 278 6.11 -7.26 -1.98
N LEU A 279 6.75 -6.46 -1.12
CA LEU A 279 8.15 -6.08 -1.27
C LEU A 279 9.08 -7.30 -1.21
N ALA A 280 8.81 -8.24 -0.28
CA ALA A 280 9.59 -9.47 -0.15
C ALA A 280 9.48 -10.35 -1.40
N ALA A 281 8.26 -10.55 -1.90
CA ALA A 281 8.04 -11.33 -3.12
C ALA A 281 8.70 -10.70 -4.36
N ALA A 282 8.67 -9.37 -4.46
CA ALA A 282 9.35 -8.66 -5.55
C ALA A 282 10.87 -8.73 -5.42
N ALA A 283 11.40 -8.68 -4.21
CA ALA A 283 12.82 -8.86 -3.94
C ALA A 283 13.30 -10.23 -4.42
N GLU A 284 12.54 -11.29 -4.13
CA GLU A 284 12.83 -12.65 -4.60
C GLU A 284 12.73 -12.75 -6.14
N GLU A 285 11.63 -12.29 -6.75
CA GLU A 285 11.39 -12.36 -8.19
C GLU A 285 12.46 -11.65 -9.02
N HIS A 286 12.89 -10.47 -8.55
CA HIS A 286 13.84 -9.64 -9.29
C HIS A 286 15.29 -9.79 -8.81
N GLY A 287 15.56 -10.59 -7.77
CA GLY A 287 16.90 -10.75 -7.19
C GLY A 287 17.42 -9.48 -6.51
N TRP A 288 16.53 -8.68 -5.90
CA TRP A 288 16.90 -7.47 -5.17
C TRP A 288 17.18 -7.79 -3.70
N ASP A 289 18.25 -7.22 -3.17
CA ASP A 289 18.57 -7.30 -1.74
C ASP A 289 17.98 -6.04 -1.04
N LEU A 290 16.68 -6.08 -0.73
CA LEU A 290 15.98 -4.97 -0.08
C LEU A 290 16.20 -5.01 1.44
N ASP A 291 16.56 -3.86 2.00
CA ASP A 291 16.63 -3.66 3.45
C ASP A 291 15.31 -3.05 3.94
N PHE A 292 14.43 -3.87 4.54
CA PHE A 292 13.10 -3.44 4.98
C PHE A 292 13.17 -2.48 6.17
N ALA A 293 14.16 -2.58 7.05
CA ALA A 293 14.37 -1.61 8.12
C ALA A 293 14.74 -0.24 7.54
N SER A 294 15.65 -0.19 6.57
CA SER A 294 15.99 1.05 5.85
C SER A 294 14.78 1.63 5.11
N ILE A 295 13.97 0.80 4.44
CA ILE A 295 12.74 1.25 3.78
C ILE A 295 11.76 1.85 4.78
N ALA A 296 11.51 1.19 5.92
CA ALA A 296 10.66 1.74 6.99
C ALA A 296 11.20 3.07 7.52
N SER A 297 12.53 3.16 7.73
CA SER A 297 13.21 4.39 8.16
C SER A 297 13.00 5.55 7.19
N MET A 298 13.12 5.31 5.88
CA MET A 298 12.89 6.33 4.85
C MET A 298 11.45 6.87 4.85
N TRP A 299 10.47 6.08 5.29
CA TRP A 299 9.07 6.48 5.33
C TRP A 299 8.65 7.19 6.63
N ARG A 300 9.53 7.29 7.63
CA ARG A 300 9.24 7.95 8.93
C ARG A 300 9.01 9.45 8.80
N GLY A 301 9.53 10.11 7.78
CA GLY A 301 9.36 11.54 7.54
C GLY A 301 9.29 11.90 6.07
N GLY A 302 8.74 13.08 5.75
CA GLY A 302 8.68 13.60 4.39
C GLY A 302 7.84 12.79 3.42
N CYS A 303 6.90 11.96 3.89
CA CYS A 303 6.04 11.17 3.04
C CYS A 303 4.59 11.15 3.55
N ILE A 304 3.66 10.75 2.69
CA ILE A 304 2.22 10.76 3.00
C ILE A 304 1.85 9.72 4.06
N ILE A 305 2.60 8.61 4.17
CA ILE A 305 2.32 7.54 5.14
C ILE A 305 3.17 7.66 6.41
N ARG A 306 3.87 8.79 6.62
CA ARG A 306 4.65 9.00 7.85
C ARG A 306 3.78 8.73 9.07
N SER A 307 4.28 7.91 9.99
CA SER A 307 3.56 7.52 11.20
C SER A 307 4.53 7.01 12.27
N ARG A 308 4.11 7.14 13.52
CA ARG A 308 4.84 6.61 14.68
C ARG A 308 5.13 5.11 14.56
N PHE A 309 4.19 4.37 14.08
CA PHE A 309 4.24 2.93 13.84
C PHE A 309 5.41 2.47 12.94
N LEU A 310 5.91 3.33 12.04
CA LEU A 310 7.07 3.00 11.21
C LEU A 310 8.37 2.85 12.00
N GLY A 311 8.48 3.49 13.17
CA GLY A 311 9.60 3.25 14.09
C GLY A 311 9.60 1.83 14.64
N GLU A 312 8.44 1.31 15.04
CA GLU A 312 8.30 -0.08 15.48
C GLU A 312 8.57 -1.06 14.35
N LEU A 313 8.08 -0.75 13.15
CA LEU A 313 8.33 -1.57 11.96
C LEU A 313 9.83 -1.66 11.62
N MET A 314 10.56 -0.55 11.70
CA MET A 314 12.01 -0.50 11.53
C MET A 314 12.70 -1.42 12.55
N THR A 315 12.37 -1.28 13.84
CA THR A 315 12.94 -2.10 14.92
C THR A 315 12.69 -3.59 14.71
N VAL A 316 11.48 -3.99 14.31
CA VAL A 316 11.14 -5.39 14.05
C VAL A 316 12.03 -6.00 12.94
N TYR A 317 12.30 -5.25 11.87
CA TYR A 317 13.18 -5.74 10.80
C TYR A 317 14.68 -5.61 11.12
N GLU A 318 15.08 -4.69 12.01
CA GLU A 318 16.46 -4.68 12.57
C GLU A 318 16.72 -5.91 13.44
N GLU A 319 15.73 -6.35 14.23
CA GLU A 319 15.82 -7.54 15.08
C GLU A 319 15.76 -8.85 14.27
N ASN A 320 14.94 -8.90 13.22
CA ASN A 320 14.77 -10.07 12.35
C ASN A 320 14.56 -9.66 10.90
N ARG A 321 15.67 -9.60 10.14
CA ARG A 321 15.65 -9.21 8.72
C ARG A 321 14.86 -10.17 7.85
N ASP A 322 14.82 -11.45 8.20
CA ASP A 322 14.19 -12.52 7.43
C ASP A 322 12.75 -12.83 7.90
N LEU A 323 12.11 -11.89 8.62
CA LEU A 323 10.75 -12.07 9.10
C LEU A 323 9.76 -12.13 7.93
N ASP A 324 9.09 -13.24 7.74
CA ASP A 324 8.12 -13.47 6.66
C ASP A 324 6.96 -12.46 6.67
N ASN A 325 6.51 -12.06 7.88
CA ASN A 325 5.39 -11.14 8.04
C ASN A 325 5.46 -10.44 9.40
N ILE A 326 5.24 -9.14 9.43
CA ILE A 326 5.27 -8.35 10.67
C ILE A 326 4.23 -8.82 11.70
N LEU A 327 3.12 -9.43 11.27
CA LEU A 327 2.12 -10.03 12.16
C LEU A 327 2.68 -11.18 13.02
N LEU A 328 3.85 -11.70 12.70
CA LEU A 328 4.54 -12.76 13.47
C LEU A 328 5.50 -12.18 14.52
N SER A 329 5.74 -10.87 14.53
CA SER A 329 6.52 -10.22 15.59
C SER A 329 5.71 -10.09 16.87
N ASP A 330 6.39 -10.04 18.02
CA ASP A 330 5.73 -9.91 19.32
C ASP A 330 4.93 -8.62 19.45
N PHE A 331 5.48 -7.51 18.93
CA PHE A 331 4.82 -6.21 18.98
C PHE A 331 3.51 -6.21 18.19
N PHE A 332 3.56 -6.55 16.89
CA PHE A 332 2.38 -6.45 16.04
C PHE A 332 1.35 -7.54 16.31
N SER A 333 1.77 -8.76 16.69
CA SER A 333 0.85 -9.82 17.09
C SER A 333 0.04 -9.42 18.33
N SER A 334 0.70 -8.87 19.35
CA SER A 334 0.04 -8.39 20.56
C SER A 334 -0.91 -7.23 20.27
N ALA A 335 -0.48 -6.26 19.47
CA ALA A 335 -1.30 -5.11 19.09
C ALA A 335 -2.59 -5.52 18.37
N VAL A 336 -2.51 -6.48 17.44
CA VAL A 336 -3.71 -7.00 16.76
C VAL A 336 -4.56 -7.85 17.68
N GLU A 337 -3.96 -8.64 18.59
CA GLU A 337 -4.70 -9.42 19.56
C GLU A 337 -5.56 -8.53 20.48
N GLU A 338 -5.02 -7.43 20.97
CA GLU A 338 -5.75 -6.44 21.78
C GLU A 338 -6.86 -5.76 20.97
N ALA A 339 -6.60 -5.40 19.72
CA ALA A 339 -7.52 -4.66 18.88
C ALA A 339 -8.66 -5.51 18.28
N GLN A 340 -8.45 -6.82 18.07
CA GLN A 340 -9.35 -7.62 17.23
C GLN A 340 -10.80 -7.68 17.71
N ALA A 341 -11.06 -7.60 19.02
CA ALA A 341 -12.42 -7.64 19.55
C ALA A 341 -13.23 -6.39 19.15
N GLY A 342 -12.64 -5.21 19.27
CA GLY A 342 -13.23 -3.94 18.82
C GLY A 342 -13.38 -3.88 17.30
N TRP A 343 -12.36 -4.34 16.58
CA TRP A 343 -12.38 -4.44 15.11
C TRP A 343 -13.56 -5.26 14.60
N ARG A 344 -13.78 -6.45 15.16
CA ARG A 344 -14.92 -7.32 14.79
C ARG A 344 -16.26 -6.66 15.10
N ARG A 345 -16.43 -6.03 16.28
CA ARG A 345 -17.68 -5.32 16.62
C ARG A 345 -17.94 -4.14 15.69
N THR A 346 -16.92 -3.41 15.29
CA THR A 346 -17.04 -2.32 14.31
C THR A 346 -17.59 -2.82 12.99
N ILE A 347 -17.02 -3.87 12.42
CA ILE A 347 -17.49 -4.48 11.17
C ILE A 347 -18.92 -5.00 11.30
N GLN A 348 -19.23 -5.72 12.39
CA GLN A 348 -20.59 -6.24 12.65
C GLN A 348 -21.63 -5.13 12.65
N ARG A 349 -21.35 -4.02 13.35
CA ARG A 349 -22.26 -2.86 13.41
C ARG A 349 -22.38 -2.16 12.06
N ALA A 350 -21.28 -1.98 11.35
CA ALA A 350 -21.28 -1.35 10.04
C ALA A 350 -22.10 -2.17 9.03
N VAL A 351 -21.91 -3.48 8.98
CA VAL A 351 -22.69 -4.39 8.12
C VAL A 351 -24.17 -4.37 8.49
N ALA A 352 -24.52 -4.43 9.78
CA ALA A 352 -25.90 -4.35 10.24
C ALA A 352 -26.57 -3.02 9.90
N ALA A 353 -25.80 -1.92 9.88
CA ALA A 353 -26.28 -0.59 9.53
C ALA A 353 -26.28 -0.31 8.00
N GLY A 354 -25.73 -1.18 7.18
CA GLY A 354 -25.59 -0.97 5.73
C GLY A 354 -24.51 0.06 5.37
N ILE A 355 -23.51 0.25 6.23
CA ILE A 355 -22.36 1.11 5.96
C ILE A 355 -21.27 0.25 5.31
N PRO A 356 -20.78 0.61 4.10
CA PRO A 356 -19.75 -0.16 3.43
C PRO A 356 -18.40 0.01 4.13
N VAL A 357 -17.74 -1.11 4.45
CA VAL A 357 -16.43 -1.15 5.10
C VAL A 357 -15.53 -2.19 4.42
N PRO A 358 -15.24 -2.04 3.10
CA PRO A 358 -14.49 -3.01 2.35
C PRO A 358 -13.05 -3.18 2.88
N ALA A 359 -12.36 -2.09 3.24
CA ALA A 359 -11.00 -2.18 3.77
C ALA A 359 -10.94 -2.90 5.12
N TYR A 360 -11.79 -2.56 6.08
CA TYR A 360 -11.84 -3.26 7.36
C TYR A 360 -12.20 -4.74 7.19
N SER A 361 -13.18 -5.03 6.33
CA SER A 361 -13.66 -6.40 6.11
C SER A 361 -12.62 -7.27 5.44
N SER A 362 -11.94 -6.77 4.41
CA SER A 362 -10.90 -7.53 3.71
C SER A 362 -9.65 -7.73 4.57
N ALA A 363 -9.27 -6.73 5.37
CA ALA A 363 -8.18 -6.85 6.32
C ALA A 363 -8.45 -7.93 7.36
N LEU A 364 -9.66 -7.96 7.95
CA LEU A 364 -10.05 -8.99 8.91
C LEU A 364 -10.13 -10.38 8.28
N ALA A 365 -10.65 -10.48 7.06
CA ALA A 365 -10.72 -11.74 6.32
C ALA A 365 -9.30 -12.28 6.01
N PHE A 366 -8.37 -11.40 5.61
CA PHE A 366 -6.96 -11.76 5.44
C PHE A 366 -6.36 -12.26 6.75
N PHE A 367 -6.50 -11.50 7.84
CA PHE A 367 -5.97 -11.88 9.15
C PHE A 367 -6.49 -13.24 9.61
N ASP A 368 -7.81 -13.47 9.49
CA ASP A 368 -8.42 -14.75 9.88
C ASP A 368 -7.95 -15.92 9.01
N ALA A 369 -7.79 -15.70 7.70
CA ALA A 369 -7.26 -16.73 6.80
C ALA A 369 -5.78 -17.01 7.09
N TYR A 370 -4.97 -15.96 7.27
CA TYR A 370 -3.52 -16.06 7.49
C TYR A 370 -3.15 -16.82 8.77
N ARG A 371 -3.89 -16.58 9.87
CA ARG A 371 -3.69 -17.29 11.15
C ARG A 371 -4.34 -18.68 11.21
N SER A 372 -5.07 -19.12 10.16
CA SER A 372 -5.76 -20.39 10.15
C SER A 372 -4.89 -21.51 9.60
N ARG A 373 -4.68 -22.57 10.39
CA ARG A 373 -3.94 -23.76 9.93
C ARG A 373 -4.58 -24.45 8.74
N ARG A 374 -5.89 -24.28 8.55
CA ARG A 374 -6.65 -24.87 7.46
C ARG A 374 -7.73 -23.90 7.01
N VAL A 375 -7.77 -23.67 5.72
CA VAL A 375 -8.79 -22.84 5.05
C VAL A 375 -9.64 -23.68 4.10
N SER A 376 -10.72 -23.11 3.57
CA SER A 376 -11.70 -23.83 2.72
C SER A 376 -11.22 -24.16 1.30
N ALA A 377 -9.97 -23.85 0.96
CA ALA A 377 -9.38 -24.10 -0.35
C ALA A 377 -9.34 -25.59 -0.75
N ASN A 378 -9.43 -26.51 0.23
CA ASN A 378 -9.58 -27.93 -0.03
C ASN A 378 -10.82 -28.27 -0.85
N LEU A 379 -11.95 -27.56 -0.64
CA LEU A 379 -13.15 -27.75 -1.46
C LEU A 379 -12.93 -27.25 -2.90
N ILE A 380 -12.29 -26.10 -3.05
CA ILE A 380 -11.95 -25.55 -4.37
C ILE A 380 -11.07 -26.54 -5.15
N GLN A 381 -10.05 -27.10 -4.50
CA GLN A 381 -9.15 -28.06 -5.14
C GLN A 381 -9.86 -29.38 -5.48
N ALA A 382 -10.75 -29.83 -4.62
CA ALA A 382 -11.60 -31.01 -4.91
C ALA A 382 -12.53 -30.75 -6.11
N GLN A 383 -13.14 -29.58 -6.21
CA GLN A 383 -13.96 -29.19 -7.36
C GLN A 383 -13.15 -29.14 -8.66
N ARG A 384 -11.93 -28.59 -8.62
CA ARG A 384 -11.01 -28.58 -9.77
C ARG A 384 -10.66 -30.00 -10.22
N ASP A 385 -10.40 -30.90 -9.29
CA ASP A 385 -10.15 -32.30 -9.61
C ASP A 385 -11.39 -33.00 -10.16
N TYR A 386 -12.57 -32.71 -9.61
CA TYR A 386 -13.84 -33.29 -10.05
C TYR A 386 -14.15 -32.95 -11.53
N PHE A 387 -14.06 -31.68 -11.92
CA PHE A 387 -14.43 -31.28 -13.28
C PHE A 387 -13.31 -31.31 -14.30
N GLY A 388 -12.03 -31.35 -13.87
CA GLY A 388 -10.92 -31.22 -14.78
C GLY A 388 -9.71 -32.12 -14.51
N ALA A 389 -9.81 -33.05 -13.56
CA ALA A 389 -8.70 -33.91 -13.13
C ALA A 389 -7.41 -33.10 -12.81
N HIS A 390 -7.57 -31.94 -12.17
CA HIS A 390 -6.45 -31.03 -11.87
C HIS A 390 -5.59 -31.48 -10.69
N THR A 391 -5.84 -32.66 -10.17
CA THR A 391 -5.13 -33.32 -9.07
C THR A 391 -5.15 -32.51 -7.76
N TYR A 392 -4.76 -33.12 -6.67
CA TYR A 392 -4.65 -32.49 -5.36
C TYR A 392 -3.60 -33.23 -4.52
N GLU A 393 -2.96 -32.51 -3.59
CA GLU A 393 -2.13 -33.10 -2.55
C GLU A 393 -3.00 -33.51 -1.35
N ARG A 394 -2.61 -34.57 -0.65
CA ARG A 394 -3.28 -35.02 0.56
C ARG A 394 -2.50 -34.61 1.81
N ILE A 395 -3.22 -34.31 2.89
CA ILE A 395 -2.62 -33.93 4.18
C ILE A 395 -1.97 -35.10 4.94
N ASP A 396 -2.31 -36.31 4.55
CA ASP A 396 -1.79 -37.59 5.10
C ASP A 396 -0.71 -38.23 4.23
N HIS A 397 -0.20 -37.50 3.23
CA HIS A 397 0.90 -37.86 2.34
C HIS A 397 1.97 -36.77 2.29
N GLY A 398 3.11 -37.08 1.66
CA GLY A 398 4.21 -36.10 1.46
C GLY A 398 3.82 -34.98 0.50
N ARG A 399 4.45 -33.81 0.67
CA ARG A 399 4.32 -32.69 -0.29
C ARG A 399 4.89 -33.11 -1.64
N GLY A 400 4.24 -32.69 -2.73
CA GLY A 400 4.63 -33.04 -4.10
C GLY A 400 4.03 -34.38 -4.61
N GLU A 401 3.28 -35.10 -3.78
CA GLU A 401 2.54 -36.28 -4.19
C GLU A 401 1.10 -35.90 -4.60
N PHE A 402 0.80 -36.04 -5.89
CA PHE A 402 -0.48 -35.61 -6.46
C PHE A 402 -1.42 -36.77 -6.70
N PHE A 403 -2.68 -36.57 -6.37
CA PHE A 403 -3.77 -37.58 -6.45
C PHE A 403 -4.89 -37.08 -7.35
N HIS A 404 -5.54 -38.01 -8.05
CA HIS A 404 -6.81 -37.79 -8.74
C HIS A 404 -7.85 -38.78 -8.21
N THR A 405 -9.07 -38.32 -8.04
CA THR A 405 -10.20 -39.19 -7.64
C THR A 405 -11.18 -39.33 -8.80
N ASN A 406 -11.52 -40.58 -9.15
CA ASN A 406 -12.63 -40.85 -10.06
C ASN A 406 -13.98 -40.61 -9.33
N TRP A 407 -14.35 -39.34 -9.18
CA TRP A 407 -15.51 -38.88 -8.41
C TRP A 407 -16.85 -39.44 -8.92
N THR A 408 -16.96 -39.68 -10.22
CA THR A 408 -18.19 -40.13 -10.87
C THR A 408 -18.28 -41.65 -11.04
N GLY A 409 -17.17 -42.34 -10.86
CA GLY A 409 -17.04 -43.77 -11.15
C GLY A 409 -16.99 -44.10 -12.65
N SER A 410 -17.09 -43.11 -13.52
CA SER A 410 -17.06 -43.23 -14.98
C SER A 410 -15.94 -42.47 -15.65
N GLY A 411 -15.09 -41.80 -14.89
CA GLY A 411 -13.92 -41.08 -15.36
C GLY A 411 -12.74 -41.99 -15.69
N GLY A 412 -11.73 -41.46 -16.42
CA GLY A 412 -10.48 -42.17 -16.70
C GLY A 412 -9.39 -41.84 -15.68
N ASP A 413 -8.22 -42.47 -15.81
CA ASP A 413 -7.02 -42.21 -15.00
C ASP A 413 -6.16 -41.10 -15.61
N VAL A 414 -6.77 -40.17 -16.33
CA VAL A 414 -6.06 -39.04 -16.98
C VAL A 414 -6.03 -37.86 -16.02
N SER A 415 -4.84 -37.36 -15.72
CA SER A 415 -4.64 -36.11 -15.00
C SER A 415 -4.28 -34.95 -15.94
N SER A 416 -4.80 -33.75 -15.70
CA SER A 416 -4.36 -32.54 -16.38
C SER A 416 -3.21 -31.88 -15.59
N THR A 417 -2.42 -31.06 -16.28
CA THR A 417 -1.31 -30.31 -15.65
C THR A 417 -1.84 -29.40 -14.55
N THR A 418 -1.24 -29.45 -13.38
CA THR A 418 -1.54 -28.51 -12.29
C THR A 418 -0.75 -27.23 -12.51
N TYR A 419 -1.43 -26.09 -12.55
CA TYR A 419 -0.78 -24.78 -12.43
C TYR A 419 -0.75 -24.41 -10.95
N ASN A 420 0.44 -24.24 -10.39
CA ASN A 420 0.60 -23.65 -9.05
C ASN A 420 0.40 -22.12 -9.18
N ALA A 421 -0.38 -21.57 -8.27
CA ALA A 421 -0.51 -20.12 -8.11
C ALA A 421 0.71 -19.59 -7.38
#